data_ae6f565e53cfdf29ac228774bb0a3a17
#
_entry.id   ae6f565e53cfdf29ac228774bb0a3a17
#
_cell.length_a   1.000
_cell.length_b   1.000
_cell.length_c   1.000
_cell.angle_alpha   90.00
_cell.angle_beta   90.00
_cell.angle_gamma   90.00
#
_symmetry.space_group_name_H-M   'P 1'
#
loop_
_entity.id
_entity.type
_entity.pdbx_description
1 polymer ?
#
loop_
_entity_poly.entity_id
_entity_poly.type
_entity_poly.pdbx_seq_one_letter_code
_entity_poly.pdbx_strand_id
1 'polypeptide(L)'
;ARPGEKALAMVREQGLINVNGGDTHPIPYDSGLAGVWPDARPVGDELQVYAPVMNENVYTNLWTGPFYGFRNVIDTFKILEEKGRLKPIGIYYHFYSGTKPESVSALDEIYRYALGQPVIPMFLSDYAERVQAQYYSALTVSSDGGFRWRGLHIPTTVSVKQTLFPDLQRSSGVAGYRDTN
;
A
#
# COMPACT_ATOMS: atom_id res chain seq x y z
N ALA A 1 15.29 5.13 -6.83
CA ALA A 1 16.39 4.15 -7.01
C ALA A 1 15.83 2.76 -7.26
N ARG A 2 16.54 1.95 -8.03
CA ARG A 2 16.18 0.54 -8.27
C ARG A 2 17.34 -0.32 -7.78
N PRO A 3 17.26 -0.86 -6.55
CA PRO A 3 18.32 -1.71 -6.03
C PRO A 3 18.46 -2.98 -6.89
N GLY A 4 19.67 -3.47 -7.01
CA GLY A 4 19.95 -4.76 -7.63
C GLY A 4 19.76 -5.89 -6.64
N GLU A 5 19.66 -7.12 -7.16
CA GLU A 5 19.43 -8.35 -6.39
C GLU A 5 20.39 -8.51 -5.18
N LYS A 6 21.70 -8.31 -5.41
CA LYS A 6 22.71 -8.43 -4.34
C LYS A 6 22.47 -7.48 -3.17
N ALA A 7 22.01 -6.25 -3.44
CA ALA A 7 21.71 -5.30 -2.38
C ALA A 7 20.47 -5.73 -1.59
N LEU A 8 19.47 -6.27 -2.27
CA LEU A 8 18.26 -6.80 -1.62
C LEU A 8 18.58 -8.03 -0.77
N ALA A 9 19.40 -8.94 -1.29
CA ALA A 9 19.86 -10.12 -0.54
C ALA A 9 20.59 -9.73 0.74
N MET A 10 21.51 -8.76 0.68
CA MET A 10 22.20 -8.24 1.87
C MET A 10 21.24 -7.69 2.92
N VAL A 11 20.21 -6.96 2.50
CA VAL A 11 19.19 -6.42 3.42
C VAL A 11 18.43 -7.56 4.09
N ARG A 12 17.99 -8.56 3.32
CA ARG A 12 17.29 -9.74 3.84
C ARG A 12 18.15 -10.56 4.80
N GLU A 13 19.43 -10.76 4.49
CA GLU A 13 20.38 -11.48 5.36
C GLU A 13 20.57 -10.82 6.72
N GLN A 14 20.36 -9.51 6.81
CA GLN A 14 20.34 -8.77 8.07
C GLN A 14 18.97 -8.82 8.81
N GLY A 15 18.03 -9.61 8.31
CA GLY A 15 16.68 -9.68 8.87
C GLY A 15 15.85 -8.40 8.68
N LEU A 16 16.20 -7.57 7.71
CA LEU A 16 15.53 -6.32 7.43
C LEU A 16 14.59 -6.47 6.21
N ILE A 17 13.48 -5.76 6.23
CA ILE A 17 12.58 -5.64 5.08
C ILE A 17 12.98 -4.41 4.28
N ASN A 18 13.25 -4.60 2.99
CA ASN A 18 13.49 -3.48 2.12
C ASN A 18 12.19 -2.83 1.67
N VAL A 19 12.12 -1.52 1.73
CA VAL A 19 11.00 -0.75 1.19
C VAL A 19 11.57 0.40 0.37
N ASN A 20 11.07 0.58 -0.85
CA ASN A 20 11.38 1.73 -1.68
C ASN A 20 10.10 2.54 -1.91
N GLY A 21 10.24 3.82 -2.19
CA GLY A 21 9.12 4.71 -2.46
C GLY A 21 8.95 5.02 -3.94
N GLY A 22 7.78 5.52 -4.29
CA GLY A 22 7.47 6.10 -5.59
C GLY A 22 6.61 7.34 -5.39
N ASP A 23 6.77 8.34 -6.24
CA ASP A 23 6.06 9.60 -6.14
C ASP A 23 4.78 9.56 -6.98
N THR A 24 3.74 8.89 -6.46
CA THR A 24 2.41 8.88 -7.10
C THR A 24 1.78 10.27 -6.99
N HIS A 25 1.37 10.82 -8.11
CA HIS A 25 0.75 12.14 -8.17
C HIS A 25 -0.17 12.30 -9.39
N PRO A 26 -1.13 13.24 -9.35
CA PRO A 26 -1.96 13.55 -10.50
C PRO A 26 -1.12 14.08 -11.66
N ILE A 27 -1.51 13.73 -12.88
CA ILE A 27 -0.95 14.30 -14.09
C ILE A 27 -1.65 15.64 -14.35
N PRO A 28 -0.92 16.75 -14.47
CA PRO A 28 -1.51 18.04 -14.86
C PRO A 28 -2.27 17.90 -16.19
N TYR A 29 -3.46 18.46 -16.24
CA TYR A 29 -4.34 18.47 -17.43
C TYR A 29 -4.95 17.13 -17.83
N ASP A 30 -4.85 16.11 -16.98
CA ASP A 30 -5.46 14.80 -17.19
C ASP A 30 -6.02 14.29 -15.84
N SER A 31 -7.04 13.44 -15.88
CA SER A 31 -7.56 12.73 -14.71
C SER A 31 -6.73 11.48 -14.35
N GLY A 32 -5.55 11.36 -14.92
CA GLY A 32 -4.62 10.25 -14.72
C GLY A 32 -3.68 10.43 -13.54
N LEU A 33 -2.94 9.37 -13.25
CA LEU A 33 -1.89 9.33 -12.22
C LEU A 33 -0.56 8.94 -12.85
N ALA A 34 0.52 9.59 -12.40
CA ALA A 34 1.89 9.18 -12.66
C ALA A 34 2.52 8.51 -11.43
N GLY A 35 3.56 7.71 -11.64
CA GLY A 35 4.33 7.10 -10.56
C GLY A 35 3.56 6.05 -9.74
N VAL A 36 2.53 5.42 -10.32
CA VAL A 36 1.82 4.31 -9.66
C VAL A 36 2.66 3.04 -9.81
N TRP A 37 3.41 2.72 -8.76
CA TRP A 37 4.24 1.51 -8.70
C TRP A 37 3.43 0.31 -8.20
N PRO A 38 3.80 -0.94 -8.57
CA PRO A 38 3.21 -2.12 -7.95
C PRO A 38 3.53 -2.16 -6.45
N ASP A 39 2.85 -3.01 -5.68
CA ASP A 39 3.15 -3.19 -4.25
C ASP A 39 4.52 -3.85 -4.04
N ALA A 40 4.91 -4.72 -4.95
CA ALA A 40 6.26 -5.26 -5.02
C ALA A 40 6.58 -5.72 -6.44
N ARG A 41 7.88 -5.99 -6.68
CA ARG A 41 8.35 -6.66 -7.90
C ARG A 41 9.49 -7.63 -7.61
N PRO A 42 9.59 -8.74 -8.33
CA PRO A 42 10.75 -9.61 -8.27
C PRO A 42 12.01 -8.92 -8.84
N VAL A 43 13.17 -9.21 -8.24
CA VAL A 43 14.50 -8.77 -8.69
C VAL A 43 15.44 -9.97 -8.51
N GLY A 44 15.54 -10.81 -9.51
CA GLY A 44 16.13 -12.14 -9.37
C GLY A 44 15.31 -12.97 -8.37
N ASP A 45 15.96 -13.56 -7.40
CA ASP A 45 15.31 -14.35 -6.34
C ASP A 45 14.81 -13.50 -5.16
N GLU A 46 15.03 -12.20 -5.21
CA GLU A 46 14.63 -11.26 -4.17
C GLU A 46 13.34 -10.49 -4.52
N LEU A 47 12.70 -9.90 -3.51
CA LEU A 47 11.51 -9.09 -3.67
C LEU A 47 11.78 -7.65 -3.25
N GLN A 48 11.53 -6.70 -4.16
CA GLN A 48 11.49 -5.28 -3.85
C GLN A 48 10.08 -4.87 -3.49
N VAL A 49 9.85 -4.44 -2.24
CA VAL A 49 8.59 -3.87 -1.78
C VAL A 49 8.55 -2.38 -2.07
N TYR A 50 7.38 -1.86 -2.46
CA TYR A 50 7.16 -0.43 -2.65
C TYR A 50 6.18 0.11 -1.62
N ALA A 51 6.58 1.16 -0.91
CA ALA A 51 5.67 1.90 -0.05
C ALA A 51 4.59 2.63 -0.87
N PRO A 52 3.40 2.82 -0.33
CA PRO A 52 2.38 3.67 -0.93
C PRO A 52 2.74 5.15 -0.71
N VAL A 53 3.86 5.60 -1.27
CA VAL A 53 4.40 6.92 -1.00
C VAL A 53 3.74 7.97 -1.87
N MET A 54 3.15 8.97 -1.21
CA MET A 54 2.71 10.23 -1.79
C MET A 54 3.53 11.34 -1.14
N ASN A 55 4.69 11.60 -1.73
CA ASN A 55 5.73 12.45 -1.16
C ASN A 55 5.36 13.92 -1.25
N GLU A 56 5.51 14.66 -0.16
CA GLU A 56 5.21 16.09 -0.09
C GLU A 56 5.97 16.94 -1.12
N ASN A 57 7.18 16.53 -1.54
CA ASN A 57 7.99 17.25 -2.51
C ASN A 57 7.29 17.44 -3.86
N VAL A 58 6.43 16.50 -4.23
CA VAL A 58 5.67 16.54 -5.49
C VAL A 58 4.65 17.69 -5.48
N TYR A 59 4.07 17.99 -4.33
CA TYR A 59 3.01 18.97 -4.15
C TYR A 59 3.52 20.35 -3.70
N THR A 60 4.80 20.45 -3.35
CA THR A 60 5.42 21.64 -2.79
C THR A 60 6.57 22.18 -3.65
N ASN A 61 6.57 21.84 -4.94
CA ASN A 61 7.63 22.23 -5.87
C ASN A 61 9.03 21.97 -5.28
N LEU A 62 9.31 20.69 -4.94
CA LEU A 62 10.58 20.27 -4.32
C LEU A 62 10.91 21.06 -3.05
N TRP A 63 9.92 21.22 -2.16
CA TRP A 63 10.04 21.96 -0.87
C TRP A 63 10.38 23.45 -0.99
N THR A 64 10.14 24.06 -2.14
CA THR A 64 10.31 25.51 -2.31
C THR A 64 9.01 26.30 -2.09
N GLY A 65 7.86 25.62 -2.08
CA GLY A 65 6.53 26.19 -1.86
C GLY A 65 5.62 26.07 -3.10
N PRO A 66 4.32 26.30 -2.93
CA PRO A 66 3.66 26.62 -1.66
C PRO A 66 3.63 25.41 -0.70
N PHE A 67 4.04 25.62 0.53
CA PHE A 67 4.13 24.50 1.51
C PHE A 67 2.77 23.92 1.87
N TYR A 68 1.71 24.72 1.86
CA TYR A 68 0.33 24.26 2.03
C TYR A 68 -0.16 23.40 0.85
N GLY A 69 0.53 23.41 -0.28
CA GLY A 69 0.22 22.61 -1.46
C GLY A 69 0.19 21.09 -1.21
N PHE A 70 0.85 20.60 -0.15
CA PHE A 70 0.81 19.18 0.17
C PHE A 70 -0.61 18.64 0.42
N ARG A 71 -1.56 19.45 0.86
CA ARG A 71 -2.98 19.05 0.99
C ARG A 71 -3.56 18.45 -0.29
N ASN A 72 -3.03 18.82 -1.46
CA ASN A 72 -3.49 18.30 -2.76
C ASN A 72 -3.23 16.80 -2.93
N VAL A 73 -2.47 16.16 -2.04
CA VAL A 73 -2.34 14.70 -1.97
C VAL A 73 -3.69 14.02 -1.74
N ILE A 74 -4.64 14.72 -1.12
CA ILE A 74 -6.01 14.23 -0.90
C ILE A 74 -6.70 13.91 -2.24
N ASP A 75 -6.45 14.70 -3.28
CA ASP A 75 -7.02 14.44 -4.61
C ASP A 75 -6.40 13.19 -5.22
N THR A 76 -5.11 12.94 -4.99
CA THR A 76 -4.47 11.67 -5.37
C THR A 76 -5.12 10.48 -4.66
N PHE A 77 -5.40 10.60 -3.36
CA PHE A 77 -6.10 9.54 -2.62
C PHE A 77 -7.50 9.27 -3.18
N LYS A 78 -8.26 10.31 -3.51
CA LYS A 78 -9.60 10.17 -4.12
C LYS A 78 -9.55 9.46 -5.47
N ILE A 79 -8.62 9.83 -6.35
CA ILE A 79 -8.44 9.18 -7.65
C ILE A 79 -8.09 7.70 -7.50
N LEU A 80 -7.22 7.36 -6.55
CA LEU A 80 -6.87 5.96 -6.24
C LEU A 80 -8.08 5.18 -5.70
N GLU A 81 -8.92 5.82 -4.88
CA GLU A 81 -10.14 5.21 -4.33
C GLU A 81 -11.17 4.93 -5.42
N GLU A 82 -11.41 5.87 -6.33
CA GLU A 82 -12.34 5.71 -7.46
C GLU A 82 -11.97 4.53 -8.37
N LYS A 83 -10.70 4.19 -8.46
CA LYS A 83 -10.18 3.04 -9.22
C LYS A 83 -10.20 1.72 -8.43
N GLY A 84 -10.84 1.68 -7.28
CA GLY A 84 -10.93 0.50 -6.43
C GLY A 84 -9.77 0.37 -5.44
N ARG A 85 -9.25 1.47 -4.95
CA ARG A 85 -8.14 1.58 -3.99
C ARG A 85 -6.90 0.83 -4.47
N LEU A 86 -6.34 1.30 -5.56
CA LEU A 86 -5.13 0.72 -6.17
C LEU A 86 -3.91 0.75 -5.25
N LYS A 87 -3.88 1.66 -4.28
CA LYS A 87 -2.82 1.81 -3.28
C LYS A 87 -3.40 2.18 -1.91
N PRO A 88 -2.81 1.74 -0.81
CA PRO A 88 -3.12 2.28 0.52
C PRO A 88 -2.86 3.78 0.60
N ILE A 89 -3.49 4.46 1.55
CA ILE A 89 -3.17 5.84 1.87
C ILE A 89 -1.81 5.87 2.55
N GLY A 90 -0.83 6.50 1.90
CA GLY A 90 0.52 6.69 2.43
C GLY A 90 0.83 8.18 2.52
N ILE A 91 1.21 8.65 3.70
CA ILE A 91 1.55 10.06 3.97
C ILE A 91 3.05 10.11 4.25
N TYR A 92 3.80 10.69 3.31
CA TYR A 92 5.26 10.82 3.44
C TYR A 92 5.66 12.30 3.50
N TYR A 93 6.32 12.67 4.56
CA TYR A 93 6.84 14.02 4.77
C TYR A 93 8.15 13.99 5.57
N HIS A 94 8.85 15.10 5.57
CA HIS A 94 10.11 15.26 6.31
C HIS A 94 9.88 16.04 7.59
N PHE A 95 10.60 15.73 8.65
CA PHE A 95 10.43 16.37 9.95
C PHE A 95 10.62 17.90 9.91
N TYR A 96 11.46 18.41 9.03
CA TYR A 96 11.64 19.86 8.87
C TYR A 96 10.36 20.55 8.35
N SER A 97 9.42 19.84 7.77
CA SER A 97 8.11 20.41 7.42
C SER A 97 7.34 20.88 8.65
N GLY A 98 7.60 20.28 9.83
CA GLY A 98 7.05 20.73 11.11
C GLY A 98 7.51 22.13 11.54
N THR A 99 8.52 22.70 10.90
CA THR A 99 8.98 24.08 11.18
C THR A 99 8.20 25.16 10.41
N LYS A 100 7.27 24.76 9.54
CA LYS A 100 6.49 25.64 8.68
C LYS A 100 5.01 25.55 9.02
N PRO A 101 4.36 26.61 9.50
CA PRO A 101 2.94 26.58 9.88
C PRO A 101 2.03 26.09 8.75
N GLU A 102 2.33 26.44 7.50
CA GLU A 102 1.56 26.05 6.32
C GLU A 102 1.65 24.54 6.07
N SER A 103 2.84 23.94 6.26
CA SER A 103 3.02 22.49 6.16
C SER A 103 2.29 21.74 7.28
N VAL A 104 2.36 22.25 8.50
CA VAL A 104 1.63 21.66 9.64
C VAL A 104 0.12 21.70 9.43
N SER A 105 -0.39 22.83 8.91
CA SER A 105 -1.80 22.96 8.56
C SER A 105 -2.23 21.98 7.47
N ALA A 106 -1.41 21.80 6.43
CA ALA A 106 -1.65 20.81 5.40
C ALA A 106 -1.65 19.38 5.95
N LEU A 107 -0.70 19.03 6.81
CA LEU A 107 -0.64 17.72 7.45
C LEU A 107 -1.88 17.43 8.31
N ASP A 108 -2.34 18.39 9.09
CA ASP A 108 -3.56 18.25 9.90
C ASP A 108 -4.77 17.95 9.00
N GLU A 109 -4.93 18.64 7.89
CA GLU A 109 -6.01 18.41 6.92
C GLU A 109 -5.90 17.00 6.30
N ILE A 110 -4.70 16.59 5.91
CA ILE A 110 -4.43 15.27 5.31
C ILE A 110 -4.74 14.14 6.30
N TYR A 111 -4.30 14.25 7.54
CA TYR A 111 -4.55 13.25 8.58
C TYR A 111 -6.03 13.17 8.94
N ARG A 112 -6.74 14.30 9.04
CA ARG A 112 -8.18 14.30 9.25
C ARG A 112 -8.92 13.60 8.12
N TYR A 113 -8.55 13.87 6.89
CA TYR A 113 -9.12 13.17 5.73
C TYR A 113 -8.86 11.66 5.83
N ALA A 114 -7.61 11.25 6.02
CA ALA A 114 -7.23 9.84 6.05
C ALA A 114 -7.93 9.07 7.18
N LEU A 115 -8.00 9.63 8.38
CA LEU A 115 -8.65 9.01 9.54
C LEU A 115 -10.18 9.01 9.43
N GLY A 116 -10.75 9.87 8.59
CA GLY A 116 -12.17 9.86 8.26
C GLY A 116 -12.58 8.78 7.24
N GLN A 117 -11.61 8.10 6.62
CA GLN A 117 -11.88 7.02 5.69
C GLN A 117 -12.01 5.67 6.42
N PRO A 118 -12.73 4.67 5.85
CA PRO A 118 -12.80 3.31 6.41
C PRO A 118 -11.48 2.57 6.18
N VAL A 119 -10.44 2.96 6.90
CA VAL A 119 -9.08 2.41 6.80
C VAL A 119 -8.63 1.78 8.12
N ILE A 120 -7.66 0.88 8.04
CA ILE A 120 -6.97 0.31 9.19
C ILE A 120 -5.56 0.92 9.22
N PRO A 121 -5.25 1.79 10.20
CA PRO A 121 -3.90 2.31 10.37
C PRO A 121 -2.93 1.17 10.69
N MET A 122 -1.75 1.18 10.08
CA MET A 122 -0.70 0.19 10.34
C MET A 122 0.68 0.79 10.16
N PHE A 123 1.67 0.17 10.75
CA PHE A 123 3.07 0.53 10.50
C PHE A 123 3.51 0.12 9.10
N LEU A 124 4.50 0.81 8.57
CA LEU A 124 5.07 0.49 7.26
C LEU A 124 5.68 -0.93 7.23
N SER A 125 6.25 -1.39 8.35
CA SER A 125 6.72 -2.77 8.52
C SER A 125 5.60 -3.79 8.31
N ASP A 126 4.43 -3.57 8.96
CA ASP A 126 3.29 -4.49 8.87
C ASP A 126 2.73 -4.53 7.44
N TYR A 127 2.72 -3.37 6.76
CA TYR A 127 2.36 -3.30 5.35
C TYR A 127 3.33 -4.14 4.50
N ALA A 128 4.64 -3.95 4.69
CA ALA A 128 5.66 -4.64 3.91
C ALA A 128 5.63 -6.15 4.13
N GLU A 129 5.42 -6.61 5.37
CA GLU A 129 5.22 -8.03 5.68
C GLU A 129 3.99 -8.61 4.97
N ARG A 130 2.87 -7.87 4.91
CA ARG A 130 1.66 -8.31 4.20
C ARG A 130 1.90 -8.44 2.71
N VAL A 131 2.62 -7.49 2.11
CA VAL A 131 2.99 -7.54 0.70
C VAL A 131 3.87 -8.77 0.42
N GLN A 132 4.87 -9.04 1.26
CA GLN A 132 5.73 -10.21 1.13
C GLN A 132 4.93 -11.51 1.30
N ALA A 133 4.09 -11.60 2.33
CA ALA A 133 3.26 -12.77 2.58
C ALA A 133 2.33 -13.07 1.39
N GLN A 134 1.75 -12.06 0.78
CA GLN A 134 0.93 -12.21 -0.41
C GLN A 134 1.74 -12.72 -1.61
N TYR A 135 2.92 -12.16 -1.83
CA TYR A 135 3.79 -12.54 -2.96
C TYR A 135 4.30 -13.97 -2.87
N TYR A 136 4.66 -14.42 -1.67
CA TYR A 136 5.15 -15.78 -1.42
C TYR A 136 4.05 -16.80 -1.12
N SER A 137 2.79 -16.39 -1.23
CA SER A 137 1.65 -17.28 -1.05
C SER A 137 1.14 -17.82 -2.39
N ALA A 138 0.45 -18.95 -2.33
CA ALA A 138 -0.20 -19.54 -3.47
C ALA A 138 -1.61 -20.02 -3.12
N LEU A 139 -2.60 -19.57 -3.90
CA LEU A 139 -3.96 -20.10 -3.84
C LEU A 139 -4.09 -21.26 -4.82
N THR A 140 -4.48 -22.42 -4.34
CA THR A 140 -4.73 -23.61 -5.14
C THR A 140 -6.17 -24.05 -5.00
N VAL A 141 -6.71 -24.64 -6.07
CA VAL A 141 -8.03 -25.29 -6.07
C VAL A 141 -7.78 -26.79 -6.08
N SER A 142 -8.38 -27.49 -5.12
CA SER A 142 -8.32 -28.95 -5.05
C SER A 142 -9.37 -29.60 -5.97
N SER A 143 -9.21 -30.89 -6.24
CA SER A 143 -10.11 -31.64 -7.15
C SER A 143 -11.54 -31.74 -6.65
N ASP A 144 -11.76 -31.58 -5.34
CA ASP A 144 -13.08 -31.52 -4.70
C ASP A 144 -13.69 -30.12 -4.67
N GLY A 145 -13.07 -29.15 -5.36
CA GLY A 145 -13.51 -27.74 -5.43
C GLY A 145 -13.13 -26.91 -4.23
N GLY A 146 -12.39 -27.44 -3.28
CA GLY A 146 -11.88 -26.68 -2.13
C GLY A 146 -10.76 -25.72 -2.50
N PHE A 147 -10.67 -24.62 -1.77
CA PHE A 147 -9.58 -23.65 -1.90
C PHE A 147 -8.54 -23.90 -0.82
N ARG A 148 -7.26 -23.88 -1.19
CA ARG A 148 -6.15 -23.97 -0.24
C ARG A 148 -5.15 -22.84 -0.46
N TRP A 149 -4.96 -22.03 0.58
CA TRP A 149 -3.90 -21.03 0.60
C TRP A 149 -2.65 -21.58 1.28
N ARG A 150 -1.51 -21.50 0.62
CA ARG A 150 -0.20 -21.93 1.13
C ARG A 150 0.73 -20.74 1.28
N GLY A 151 1.56 -20.74 2.30
CA GLY A 151 2.56 -19.68 2.55
C GLY A 151 1.99 -18.40 3.17
N LEU A 152 0.68 -18.31 3.34
CA LEU A 152 0.06 -17.17 4.00
C LEU A 152 0.07 -17.37 5.52
N HIS A 153 0.86 -16.58 6.21
CA HIS A 153 1.02 -16.64 7.67
C HIS A 153 0.45 -15.40 8.39
N ILE A 154 -0.17 -14.50 7.64
CA ILE A 154 -0.78 -13.27 8.14
C ILE A 154 -2.28 -13.30 7.86
N PRO A 155 -3.13 -12.84 8.79
CA PRO A 155 -4.56 -12.70 8.55
C PRO A 155 -4.85 -11.86 7.31
N THR A 156 -5.60 -12.41 6.37
CA THR A 156 -5.90 -11.78 5.08
C THR A 156 -7.38 -11.94 4.74
N THR A 157 -7.97 -10.91 4.16
CA THR A 157 -9.32 -10.98 3.61
C THR A 157 -9.25 -11.26 2.12
N VAL A 158 -10.04 -12.23 1.67
CA VAL A 158 -10.15 -12.59 0.26
C VAL A 158 -11.54 -12.20 -0.23
N SER A 159 -11.60 -11.45 -1.32
CA SER A 159 -12.85 -11.16 -2.01
C SER A 159 -13.01 -12.07 -3.21
N VAL A 160 -14.15 -12.71 -3.34
CA VAL A 160 -14.51 -13.55 -4.50
C VAL A 160 -15.74 -12.96 -5.19
N LYS A 161 -15.69 -12.91 -6.51
CA LYS A 161 -16.79 -12.34 -7.33
C LYS A 161 -17.97 -13.30 -7.57
N GLN A 162 -17.91 -14.49 -6.99
CA GLN A 162 -18.96 -15.51 -7.12
C GLN A 162 -19.67 -15.65 -5.77
N THR A 163 -20.94 -16.06 -5.81
CA THR A 163 -21.68 -16.41 -4.60
C THR A 163 -21.14 -17.74 -4.06
N LEU A 164 -20.00 -17.66 -3.38
CA LEU A 164 -19.34 -18.77 -2.73
C LEU A 164 -19.42 -18.57 -1.22
N PHE A 165 -19.99 -19.52 -0.52
CA PHE A 165 -20.03 -19.52 0.93
C PHE A 165 -19.05 -20.58 1.45
N PRO A 166 -18.11 -20.21 2.35
CA PRO A 166 -17.21 -21.20 2.93
C PRO A 166 -18.00 -22.15 3.83
N ASP A 167 -17.78 -23.44 3.69
CA ASP A 167 -18.22 -24.43 4.66
C ASP A 167 -17.29 -24.34 5.88
N LEU A 168 -17.73 -23.63 6.91
CA LEU A 168 -16.92 -23.38 8.11
C LEU A 168 -16.63 -24.67 8.90
N GLN A 169 -17.43 -25.74 8.75
CA GLN A 169 -17.17 -27.02 9.41
C GLN A 169 -16.02 -27.78 8.73
N ARG A 170 -15.86 -27.60 7.43
CA ARG A 170 -14.81 -28.23 6.62
C ARG A 170 -13.61 -27.31 6.36
N SER A 171 -13.66 -26.06 6.81
CA SER A 171 -12.62 -25.07 6.62
C SER A 171 -11.75 -24.95 7.86
N SER A 172 -10.44 -24.77 7.68
CA SER A 172 -9.50 -24.45 8.74
C SER A 172 -8.83 -23.10 8.47
N GLY A 173 -8.58 -22.32 9.52
CA GLY A 173 -7.96 -21.00 9.41
C GLY A 173 -8.89 -19.91 8.84
N VAL A 174 -10.18 -20.17 8.71
CA VAL A 174 -11.20 -19.21 8.27
C VAL A 174 -11.90 -18.66 9.51
N ALA A 175 -11.74 -17.35 9.76
CA ALA A 175 -12.38 -16.69 10.90
C ALA A 175 -13.87 -16.41 10.65
N GLY A 176 -14.28 -16.23 9.39
CA GLY A 176 -15.66 -15.98 9.02
C GLY A 176 -15.75 -15.42 7.59
N TYR A 177 -16.97 -15.08 7.19
CA TYR A 177 -17.24 -14.45 5.92
C TYR A 177 -18.34 -13.40 6.05
N ARG A 178 -18.39 -12.50 5.09
CA ARG A 178 -19.45 -11.50 4.95
C ARG A 178 -19.87 -11.41 3.49
N ASP A 179 -21.18 -11.43 3.25
CA ASP A 179 -21.74 -11.05 1.97
C ASP A 179 -21.66 -9.53 1.81
N THR A 180 -21.22 -9.07 0.66
CA THR A 180 -21.06 -7.65 0.33
C THR A 180 -22.02 -7.19 -0.77
N ASN A 181 -23.07 -8.00 -1.09
CA ASN A 181 -24.12 -7.59 -2.02
C ASN A 181 -24.97 -6.45 -1.47
#